data_24da1d958b0fbb33b1dd4a0f62ef62d2
#
_entry.id   24da1d958b0fbb33b1dd4a0f62ef62d2
#
_cell.length_a   1.000
_cell.length_b   1.000
_cell.length_c   1.000
_cell.angle_alpha   90.00
_cell.angle_beta   90.00
_cell.angle_gamma   90.00
#
_symmetry.space_group_name_H-M   'P 1'
#
loop_
_entity.id
_entity.type
_entity.pdbx_description
1 polymer ?
#
loop_
_entity_poly.entity_id
_entity_poly.type
_entity_poly.pdbx_seq_one_letter_code
_entity_poly.pdbx_strand_id
1 'polypeptide(L)'
;MKRAKSIEKRQEKALAQKEGLLKNIEKADELRITPLPWRGRLLAEARELSISYGKPLFEGLSFFLEEGDRAALTGPNGCGKSSILRLLVGEEVPHTGMLSRGRGLIVSYVPQDASFLSGTVQDYALREGIDRSLFFTILRKFDFPRSQFEKDMAGYSGGQKKKVLLARSLCERAHLYIWDEPLNFIDLLSRVQIERLLGTASPAMLFVEHDRRFVEQTANKVIALRTQPPAETGKDPLPANG
;
A
#
# COMPACT_ATOMS: atom_id res chain seq x y z
N MET A 1 -38.68 29.07 -5.09
CA MET A 1 -37.97 29.52 -3.90
C MET A 1 -37.71 28.46 -2.82
N LYS A 2 -38.64 27.55 -2.47
CA LYS A 2 -38.41 26.55 -1.41
C LYS A 2 -37.30 25.49 -1.73
N ARG A 3 -37.13 25.09 -2.99
CA ARG A 3 -36.09 24.10 -3.43
C ARG A 3 -34.67 24.66 -3.36
N ALA A 4 -34.44 25.93 -3.71
CA ALA A 4 -33.11 26.53 -3.65
C ALA A 4 -32.62 26.64 -2.19
N LYS A 5 -33.46 27.10 -1.25
CA LYS A 5 -33.10 27.13 0.20
C LYS A 5 -32.82 25.75 0.79
N SER A 6 -33.42 24.68 0.26
CA SER A 6 -33.13 23.30 0.72
C SER A 6 -31.77 22.79 0.24
N ILE A 7 -31.34 23.20 -0.94
CA ILE A 7 -30.02 22.85 -1.52
C ILE A 7 -28.92 23.64 -0.79
N GLU A 8 -29.08 24.94 -0.58
CA GLU A 8 -28.17 25.75 0.20
C GLU A 8 -27.95 25.21 1.62
N LYS A 9 -29.05 24.88 2.32
CA LYS A 9 -28.97 24.32 3.68
C LYS A 9 -28.28 22.94 3.72
N ARG A 10 -28.36 22.14 2.65
CA ARG A 10 -27.61 20.88 2.52
C ARG A 10 -26.13 21.12 2.23
N GLN A 11 -25.80 22.12 1.42
CA GLN A 11 -24.42 22.51 1.13
C GLN A 11 -23.73 23.10 2.36
N GLU A 12 -24.41 24.00 3.10
CA GLU A 12 -23.91 24.54 4.37
C GLU A 12 -23.66 23.45 5.42
N LYS A 13 -24.60 22.49 5.53
CA LYS A 13 -24.44 21.37 6.45
C LYS A 13 -23.28 20.43 6.06
N ALA A 14 -23.08 20.22 4.77
CA ALA A 14 -21.94 19.44 4.26
C ALA A 14 -20.61 20.19 4.45
N LEU A 15 -20.61 21.53 4.30
CA LEU A 15 -19.44 22.37 4.55
C LEU A 15 -19.08 22.38 6.05
N ALA A 16 -20.06 22.59 6.93
CA ALA A 16 -19.88 22.56 8.37
C ALA A 16 -19.43 21.18 8.89
N GLN A 17 -19.91 20.09 8.28
CA GLN A 17 -19.40 18.75 8.55
C GLN A 17 -17.93 18.59 8.10
N LYS A 18 -17.58 19.09 6.92
CA LYS A 18 -16.18 19.10 6.44
C LYS A 18 -15.27 19.93 7.35
N GLU A 19 -15.69 21.11 7.76
CA GLU A 19 -14.93 21.97 8.69
C GLU A 19 -14.79 21.34 10.09
N GLY A 20 -15.85 20.69 10.59
CA GLY A 20 -15.79 19.94 11.84
C GLY A 20 -14.85 18.73 11.77
N LEU A 21 -14.83 18.05 10.63
CA LEU A 21 -13.90 16.96 10.34
C LEU A 21 -12.45 17.47 10.25
N LEU A 22 -12.20 18.60 9.58
CA LEU A 22 -10.89 19.24 9.49
C LEU A 22 -10.38 19.69 10.87
N LYS A 23 -11.22 20.30 11.71
CA LYS A 23 -10.86 20.66 13.09
C LYS A 23 -10.55 19.45 13.98
N ASN A 24 -11.23 18.33 13.77
CA ASN A 24 -10.92 17.08 14.48
C ASN A 24 -9.60 16.45 14.00
N ILE A 25 -9.24 16.63 12.72
CA ILE A 25 -7.95 16.21 12.17
C ILE A 25 -6.80 17.06 12.75
N GLU A 26 -7.01 18.36 12.93
CA GLU A 26 -6.00 19.27 13.52
C GLU A 26 -5.74 19.01 15.01
N LYS A 27 -6.70 18.43 15.74
CA LYS A 27 -6.56 18.07 17.16
C LYS A 27 -6.08 16.64 17.41
N ALA A 28 -6.08 15.78 16.37
CA ALA A 28 -5.52 14.44 16.51
C ALA A 28 -3.99 14.56 16.51
N ASP A 29 -3.32 14.09 17.56
CA ASP A 29 -1.87 13.88 17.53
C ASP A 29 -1.47 13.18 16.22
N GLU A 30 -0.53 13.74 15.50
CA GLU A 30 -0.12 13.24 14.19
C GLU A 30 0.35 11.78 14.26
N LEU A 31 0.00 10.99 13.24
CA LEU A 31 0.62 9.68 13.05
C LEU A 31 2.13 9.88 12.85
N ARG A 32 2.91 8.94 13.34
CA ARG A 32 4.37 8.94 13.15
C ARG A 32 4.82 7.60 12.61
N ILE A 33 5.82 7.66 11.75
CA ILE A 33 6.59 6.52 11.25
C ILE A 33 8.05 6.81 11.54
N THR A 34 8.81 5.81 11.92
CA THR A 34 10.23 5.99 12.29
C THR A 34 11.08 5.06 11.42
N PRO A 35 11.44 5.49 10.20
CA PRO A 35 12.28 4.70 9.32
C PRO A 35 13.65 4.43 9.95
N LEU A 36 14.25 3.30 9.60
CA LEU A 36 15.66 3.04 9.86
C LEU A 36 16.51 3.73 8.79
N PRO A 37 17.63 4.38 9.16
CA PRO A 37 18.53 4.96 8.18
C PRO A 37 19.23 3.85 7.39
N TRP A 38 19.34 4.03 6.08
CA TRP A 38 20.05 3.12 5.20
C TRP A 38 21.48 3.63 4.93
N ARG A 39 22.47 2.76 5.07
CA ARG A 39 23.87 3.12 4.82
C ARG A 39 24.39 2.64 3.46
N GLY A 40 23.62 1.82 2.76
CA GLY A 40 23.95 1.34 1.42
C GLY A 40 23.54 2.32 0.34
N ARG A 41 24.03 2.12 -0.90
CA ARG A 41 23.61 2.91 -2.06
C ARG A 41 22.16 2.59 -2.44
N LEU A 42 21.84 1.31 -2.62
CA LEU A 42 20.54 0.85 -3.07
C LEU A 42 19.87 0.00 -1.98
N LEU A 43 18.57 0.20 -1.79
CA LEU A 43 17.71 -0.66 -0.98
C LEU A 43 17.40 -1.96 -1.73
N ALA A 44 17.07 -1.84 -3.02
CA ALA A 44 16.82 -2.96 -3.92
C ALA A 44 17.09 -2.58 -5.38
N GLU A 45 17.41 -3.57 -6.20
CA GLU A 45 17.61 -3.43 -7.64
C GLU A 45 17.06 -4.63 -8.38
N ALA A 46 16.32 -4.39 -9.46
CA ALA A 46 15.91 -5.40 -10.43
C ALA A 46 16.56 -5.09 -11.78
N ARG A 47 17.06 -6.13 -12.44
CA ARG A 47 17.62 -6.05 -13.81
C ARG A 47 17.02 -7.16 -14.67
N GLU A 48 16.39 -6.75 -15.77
CA GLU A 48 15.74 -7.64 -16.73
C GLU A 48 14.83 -8.68 -16.04
N LEU A 49 14.15 -8.25 -14.96
CA LEU A 49 13.26 -9.10 -14.19
C LEU A 49 12.03 -9.46 -15.02
N SER A 50 11.75 -10.75 -15.09
CA SER A 50 10.55 -11.28 -15.76
C SER A 50 9.87 -12.28 -14.85
N ILE A 51 8.53 -12.24 -14.75
CA ILE A 51 7.73 -13.16 -13.93
C ILE A 51 6.73 -13.89 -14.81
N SER A 52 6.64 -15.21 -14.60
CA SER A 52 5.71 -16.08 -15.32
C SER A 52 5.10 -17.13 -14.38
N TYR A 53 3.79 -17.35 -14.51
CA TYR A 53 3.04 -18.47 -13.92
C TYR A 53 2.42 -19.30 -15.05
N GLY A 54 3.26 -19.97 -15.82
CA GLY A 54 2.86 -20.67 -17.05
C GLY A 54 2.63 -19.72 -18.24
N LYS A 55 2.16 -18.50 -17.98
CA LYS A 55 2.11 -17.40 -18.96
C LYS A 55 2.90 -16.21 -18.40
N PRO A 56 3.64 -15.47 -19.25
CA PRO A 56 4.37 -14.30 -18.82
C PRO A 56 3.39 -13.22 -18.32
N LEU A 57 3.67 -12.64 -17.15
CA LEU A 57 2.96 -11.47 -16.64
C LEU A 57 3.60 -10.19 -17.16
N PHE A 58 4.91 -10.13 -17.15
CA PHE A 58 5.73 -9.08 -17.74
C PHE A 58 7.15 -9.61 -18.01
N GLU A 59 7.91 -8.90 -18.83
CA GLU A 59 9.28 -9.24 -19.17
C GLU A 59 10.20 -8.01 -19.13
N GLY A 60 11.46 -8.23 -18.76
CA GLY A 60 12.54 -7.25 -18.88
C GLY A 60 12.41 -6.01 -18.00
N LEU A 61 11.74 -6.07 -16.85
CA LEU A 61 11.61 -4.94 -15.95
C LEU A 61 12.93 -4.65 -15.23
N SER A 62 13.41 -3.42 -15.36
CA SER A 62 14.58 -2.94 -14.62
C SER A 62 14.23 -1.70 -13.80
N PHE A 63 14.58 -1.70 -12.53
CA PHE A 63 14.38 -0.56 -11.62
C PHE A 63 15.33 -0.66 -10.43
N PHE A 64 15.47 0.42 -9.69
CA PHE A 64 16.15 0.45 -8.40
C PHE A 64 15.39 1.29 -7.38
N LEU A 65 15.65 1.04 -6.10
CA LEU A 65 15.09 1.78 -4.97
C LEU A 65 16.22 2.29 -4.09
N GLU A 66 16.16 3.56 -3.74
CA GLU A 66 17.12 4.24 -2.87
C GLU A 66 16.43 4.80 -1.62
N GLU A 67 17.20 5.24 -0.64
CA GLU A 67 16.67 5.91 0.54
C GLU A 67 15.93 7.20 0.12
N GLY A 68 14.71 7.39 0.67
CA GLY A 68 13.85 8.52 0.32
C GLY A 68 12.99 8.33 -0.94
N ASP A 69 13.18 7.23 -1.70
CA ASP A 69 12.27 6.90 -2.80
C ASP A 69 10.88 6.54 -2.26
N ARG A 70 9.86 7.22 -2.77
CA ARG A 70 8.45 6.83 -2.64
C ARG A 70 7.97 6.39 -4.01
N ALA A 71 8.23 5.11 -4.32
CA ALA A 71 7.98 4.56 -5.63
C ALA A 71 6.56 3.99 -5.73
N ALA A 72 5.78 4.45 -6.69
CA ALA A 72 4.51 3.85 -7.06
C ALA A 72 4.73 2.79 -8.15
N LEU A 73 4.31 1.56 -7.88
CA LEU A 73 4.31 0.48 -8.85
C LEU A 73 2.97 0.46 -9.57
N THR A 74 2.96 0.80 -10.85
CA THR A 74 1.75 0.98 -11.65
C THR A 74 1.65 -0.03 -12.78
N GLY A 75 0.43 -0.30 -13.23
CA GLY A 75 0.15 -1.22 -14.33
C GLY A 75 -1.23 -1.87 -14.23
N PRO A 76 -1.69 -2.56 -15.26
CA PRO A 76 -2.99 -3.24 -15.28
C PRO A 76 -3.18 -4.24 -14.14
N ASN A 77 -4.42 -4.61 -13.84
CA ASN A 77 -4.69 -5.69 -12.88
C ASN A 77 -4.15 -7.02 -13.43
N GLY A 78 -3.56 -7.82 -12.53
CA GLY A 78 -2.99 -9.12 -12.91
C GLY A 78 -1.64 -9.04 -13.64
N CYS A 79 -1.05 -7.85 -13.85
CA CYS A 79 0.25 -7.73 -14.54
C CYS A 79 1.48 -8.09 -13.68
N GLY A 80 1.30 -8.57 -12.45
CA GLY A 80 2.42 -9.05 -11.61
C GLY A 80 2.92 -8.07 -10.55
N LYS A 81 2.19 -6.97 -10.25
CA LYS A 81 2.58 -6.01 -9.21
C LYS A 81 2.83 -6.68 -7.86
N SER A 82 1.83 -7.40 -7.34
CA SER A 82 1.96 -8.11 -6.05
C SER A 82 3.06 -9.18 -6.07
N SER A 83 3.34 -9.80 -7.22
CA SER A 83 4.45 -10.76 -7.34
C SER A 83 5.82 -10.09 -7.17
N ILE A 84 6.01 -8.87 -7.68
CA ILE A 84 7.22 -8.08 -7.43
C ILE A 84 7.34 -7.72 -5.95
N LEU A 85 6.24 -7.28 -5.32
CA LEU A 85 6.25 -6.96 -3.88
C LEU A 85 6.62 -8.19 -3.05
N ARG A 86 6.07 -9.37 -3.37
CA ARG A 86 6.38 -10.64 -2.71
C ARG A 86 7.85 -11.04 -2.88
N LEU A 87 8.43 -10.89 -4.06
CA LEU A 87 9.86 -11.09 -4.28
C LEU A 87 10.71 -10.17 -3.40
N LEU A 88 10.32 -8.89 -3.29
CA LEU A 88 11.05 -7.91 -2.48
C LEU A 88 10.97 -8.20 -0.98
N VAL A 89 9.91 -8.81 -0.49
CA VAL A 89 9.84 -9.26 0.92
C VAL A 89 10.55 -10.60 1.14
N GLY A 90 10.96 -11.29 0.08
CA GLY A 90 11.74 -12.51 0.13
C GLY A 90 10.95 -13.78 -0.02
N GLU A 91 9.72 -13.70 -0.53
CA GLU A 91 8.96 -14.88 -0.90
C GLU A 91 9.48 -15.48 -2.21
N GLU A 92 9.35 -16.78 -2.35
CA GLU A 92 9.69 -17.48 -3.58
C GLU A 92 8.63 -17.22 -4.66
N VAL A 93 9.05 -16.58 -5.74
CA VAL A 93 8.23 -16.33 -6.92
C VAL A 93 9.04 -16.76 -8.15
N PRO A 94 8.46 -17.56 -9.07
CA PRO A 94 9.14 -17.94 -10.31
C PRO A 94 9.50 -16.71 -11.13
N HIS A 95 10.78 -16.51 -11.39
CA HIS A 95 11.26 -15.34 -12.14
C HIS A 95 12.56 -15.67 -12.91
N THR A 96 12.85 -14.84 -13.90
CA THR A 96 14.15 -14.74 -14.57
C THR A 96 14.70 -13.33 -14.44
N GLY A 97 15.95 -13.12 -14.80
CA GLY A 97 16.64 -11.86 -14.52
C GLY A 97 17.19 -11.82 -13.10
N MET A 98 17.44 -10.64 -12.59
CA MET A 98 18.05 -10.46 -11.27
C MET A 98 17.19 -9.54 -10.40
N LEU A 99 16.94 -9.96 -9.16
CA LEU A 99 16.47 -9.09 -8.09
C LEU A 99 17.47 -9.17 -6.92
N SER A 100 18.07 -8.06 -6.57
CA SER A 100 18.96 -7.95 -5.40
C SER A 100 18.35 -7.04 -4.35
N ARG A 101 18.57 -7.40 -3.09
CA ARG A 101 18.19 -6.59 -1.93
C ARG A 101 19.45 -6.22 -1.15
N GLY A 102 19.48 -5.03 -0.60
CA GLY A 102 20.57 -4.60 0.24
C GLY A 102 20.77 -5.58 1.42
N ARG A 103 22.03 -5.87 1.74
CA ARG A 103 22.35 -6.79 2.84
C ARG A 103 21.86 -6.21 4.18
N GLY A 104 21.02 -6.96 4.89
CA GLY A 104 20.42 -6.53 6.14
C GLY A 104 19.24 -5.58 5.97
N LEU A 105 18.65 -5.50 4.76
CA LEU A 105 17.43 -4.74 4.51
C LEU A 105 16.28 -5.28 5.38
N ILE A 106 15.71 -4.41 6.20
CA ILE A 106 14.51 -4.69 6.98
C ILE A 106 13.33 -4.07 6.24
N VAL A 107 12.34 -4.89 5.94
CA VAL A 107 11.14 -4.50 5.19
C VAL A 107 9.91 -4.61 6.06
N SER A 108 9.06 -3.59 6.06
CA SER A 108 7.71 -3.63 6.62
C SER A 108 6.72 -3.83 5.48
N TYR A 109 5.90 -4.87 5.54
CA TYR A 109 5.01 -5.25 4.44
C TYR A 109 3.54 -5.23 4.83
N VAL A 110 2.73 -4.50 4.09
CA VAL A 110 1.26 -4.54 4.15
C VAL A 110 0.75 -5.26 2.91
N PRO A 111 0.33 -6.53 3.01
CA PRO A 111 -0.21 -7.29 1.88
C PRO A 111 -1.60 -6.81 1.47
N GLN A 112 -2.00 -7.10 0.23
CA GLN A 112 -3.34 -6.85 -0.27
C GLN A 112 -4.37 -7.67 0.49
N ASP A 113 -4.14 -8.98 0.63
CA ASP A 113 -5.02 -9.87 1.40
C ASP A 113 -4.71 -9.81 2.90
N ALA A 114 -5.75 -9.62 3.68
CA ALA A 114 -5.71 -9.58 5.14
C ALA A 114 -6.54 -10.72 5.79
N SER A 115 -6.93 -11.73 5.01
CA SER A 115 -7.81 -12.83 5.46
C SER A 115 -7.17 -13.69 6.55
N PHE A 116 -5.84 -13.75 6.59
CA PHE A 116 -5.06 -14.51 7.58
C PHE A 116 -5.15 -13.97 9.01
N LEU A 117 -5.63 -12.73 9.20
CA LEU A 117 -5.72 -12.13 10.53
C LEU A 117 -6.77 -12.85 11.37
N SER A 118 -6.33 -13.35 12.53
CA SER A 118 -7.13 -14.07 13.52
C SER A 118 -6.65 -13.81 14.95
N GLY A 119 -7.49 -14.11 15.94
CA GLY A 119 -7.25 -13.78 17.34
C GLY A 119 -7.48 -12.30 17.64
N THR A 120 -7.21 -11.88 18.88
CA THR A 120 -7.39 -10.46 19.27
C THR A 120 -6.26 -9.57 18.76
N VAL A 121 -6.50 -8.27 18.61
CA VAL A 121 -5.44 -7.30 18.27
C VAL A 121 -4.33 -7.27 19.33
N GLN A 122 -4.64 -7.65 20.57
CA GLN A 122 -3.64 -7.76 21.65
C GLN A 122 -2.70 -8.94 21.43
N ASP A 123 -3.24 -10.10 21.11
CA ASP A 123 -2.46 -11.31 20.81
C ASP A 123 -1.62 -11.11 19.55
N TYR A 124 -2.18 -10.41 18.58
CA TYR A 124 -1.48 -10.03 17.35
C TYR A 124 -0.27 -9.15 17.66
N ALA A 125 -0.44 -8.09 18.45
CA ALA A 125 0.66 -7.21 18.83
C ALA A 125 1.80 -7.96 19.55
N LEU A 126 1.45 -8.92 20.41
CA LEU A 126 2.41 -9.74 21.11
C LEU A 126 3.17 -10.68 20.15
N ARG A 127 2.44 -11.33 19.24
CA ARG A 127 3.01 -12.26 18.24
C ARG A 127 3.96 -11.54 17.27
N GLU A 128 3.58 -10.35 16.83
CA GLU A 128 4.41 -9.52 15.92
C GLU A 128 5.54 -8.79 16.65
N GLY A 129 5.64 -8.87 17.99
CA GLY A 129 6.69 -8.23 18.78
C GLY A 129 6.66 -6.70 18.73
N ILE A 130 5.50 -6.09 18.49
CA ILE A 130 5.31 -4.63 18.41
C ILE A 130 4.85 -4.04 19.73
N ASP A 131 5.19 -2.76 19.97
CA ASP A 131 4.75 -2.05 21.15
C ASP A 131 3.22 -1.93 21.18
N ARG A 132 2.59 -2.59 22.16
CA ARG A 132 1.13 -2.62 22.30
C ARG A 132 0.53 -1.25 22.51
N SER A 133 1.19 -0.39 23.28
CA SER A 133 0.68 0.94 23.60
C SER A 133 0.66 1.82 22.35
N LEU A 134 1.73 1.81 21.59
CA LEU A 134 1.85 2.51 20.31
C LEU A 134 0.83 1.97 19.30
N PHE A 135 0.73 0.64 19.16
CA PHE A 135 -0.20 -0.01 18.25
C PHE A 135 -1.66 0.38 18.52
N PHE A 136 -2.08 0.34 19.78
CA PHE A 136 -3.43 0.73 20.19
C PHE A 136 -3.67 2.23 20.00
N THR A 137 -2.64 3.05 20.19
CA THR A 137 -2.73 4.49 19.94
C THR A 137 -2.95 4.77 18.45
N ILE A 138 -2.22 4.09 17.56
CA ILE A 138 -2.41 4.22 16.11
C ILE A 138 -3.79 3.73 15.67
N LEU A 139 -4.25 2.59 16.19
CA LEU A 139 -5.61 2.10 15.91
C LEU A 139 -6.70 3.09 16.31
N ARG A 140 -6.56 3.75 17.49
CA ARG A 140 -7.50 4.81 17.91
C ARG A 140 -7.45 6.02 16.97
N LYS A 141 -6.28 6.40 16.48
CA LYS A 141 -6.12 7.48 15.49
C LYS A 141 -6.79 7.13 14.16
N PHE A 142 -6.81 5.87 13.79
CA PHE A 142 -7.59 5.35 12.65
C PHE A 142 -9.09 5.19 12.94
N ASP A 143 -9.59 5.77 14.04
CA ASP A 143 -10.99 5.62 14.48
C ASP A 143 -11.43 4.15 14.57
N PHE A 144 -10.54 3.30 15.09
CA PHE A 144 -10.82 1.89 15.26
C PHE A 144 -11.72 1.68 16.49
N PRO A 145 -12.90 1.05 16.34
CA PRO A 145 -13.89 0.96 17.43
C PRO A 145 -13.35 0.21 18.64
N ARG A 146 -13.50 0.78 19.83
CA ARG A 146 -13.07 0.13 21.09
C ARG A 146 -13.68 -1.24 21.28
N SER A 147 -14.94 -1.43 20.88
CA SER A 147 -15.65 -2.70 20.97
C SER A 147 -15.02 -3.83 20.14
N GLN A 148 -14.09 -3.51 19.25
CA GLN A 148 -13.40 -4.51 18.44
C GLN A 148 -12.11 -5.04 19.09
N PHE A 149 -11.52 -4.32 20.05
CA PHE A 149 -10.23 -4.70 20.63
C PHE A 149 -10.18 -6.09 21.27
N GLU A 150 -11.32 -6.56 21.77
CA GLU A 150 -11.45 -7.88 22.43
C GLU A 150 -12.02 -8.95 21.50
N LYS A 151 -12.42 -8.57 20.28
CA LYS A 151 -13.00 -9.52 19.31
C LYS A 151 -11.93 -10.16 18.44
N ASP A 152 -12.26 -11.35 17.94
CA ASP A 152 -11.42 -12.02 16.96
C ASP A 152 -11.39 -11.26 15.63
N MET A 153 -10.19 -11.00 15.13
CA MET A 153 -9.96 -10.33 13.85
C MET A 153 -10.48 -11.12 12.65
N ALA A 154 -10.73 -12.43 12.78
CA ALA A 154 -11.37 -13.22 11.72
C ALA A 154 -12.73 -12.62 11.33
N GLY A 155 -13.48 -12.08 12.30
CA GLY A 155 -14.77 -11.41 12.07
C GLY A 155 -14.71 -9.93 11.69
N TYR A 156 -13.52 -9.35 11.47
CA TYR A 156 -13.38 -7.95 11.11
C TYR A 156 -13.76 -7.70 9.64
N SER A 157 -14.28 -6.50 9.36
CA SER A 157 -14.44 -6.03 7.99
C SER A 157 -13.07 -5.85 7.31
N GLY A 158 -13.06 -5.86 5.96
CA GLY A 158 -11.83 -5.64 5.20
C GLY A 158 -11.10 -4.35 5.59
N GLY A 159 -11.85 -3.25 5.80
CA GLY A 159 -11.29 -1.98 6.27
C GLY A 159 -10.69 -2.05 7.67
N GLN A 160 -11.33 -2.78 8.60
CA GLN A 160 -10.79 -2.99 9.94
C GLN A 160 -9.49 -3.80 9.89
N LYS A 161 -9.46 -4.89 9.12
CA LYS A 161 -8.24 -5.69 8.91
C LYS A 161 -7.12 -4.87 8.29
N LYS A 162 -7.42 -4.03 7.28
CA LYS A 162 -6.43 -3.16 6.66
C LYS A 162 -5.88 -2.12 7.65
N LYS A 163 -6.72 -1.51 8.51
CA LYS A 163 -6.27 -0.61 9.59
C LYS A 163 -5.32 -1.32 10.57
N VAL A 164 -5.57 -2.58 10.90
CA VAL A 164 -4.67 -3.38 11.76
C VAL A 164 -3.30 -3.55 11.10
N LEU A 165 -3.26 -3.93 9.82
CA LEU A 165 -1.99 -4.10 9.08
C LEU A 165 -1.22 -2.80 8.92
N LEU A 166 -1.91 -1.69 8.63
CA LEU A 166 -1.29 -0.37 8.56
C LEU A 166 -0.77 0.07 9.92
N ALA A 167 -1.55 -0.10 10.99
CA ALA A 167 -1.10 0.23 12.34
C ALA A 167 0.13 -0.59 12.75
N ARG A 168 0.20 -1.88 12.39
CA ARG A 168 1.39 -2.70 12.58
C ARG A 168 2.59 -2.11 11.84
N SER A 169 2.43 -1.86 10.53
CA SER A 169 3.50 -1.31 9.70
C SER A 169 4.03 0.04 10.24
N LEU A 170 3.16 0.89 10.80
CA LEU A 170 3.55 2.15 11.43
C LEU A 170 4.25 1.98 12.79
N CYS A 171 4.08 0.83 13.45
CA CYS A 171 4.84 0.47 14.66
C CYS A 171 6.23 -0.08 14.33
N GLU A 172 6.42 -0.62 13.15
CA GLU A 172 7.67 -1.26 12.75
C GLU A 172 8.71 -0.21 12.35
N ARG A 173 9.96 -0.47 12.71
CA ARG A 173 11.09 0.29 12.22
C ARG A 173 11.71 -0.47 11.06
N ALA A 174 11.62 0.07 9.86
CA ALA A 174 12.08 -0.57 8.63
C ALA A 174 12.90 0.39 7.77
N HIS A 175 13.75 -0.16 6.89
CA HIS A 175 14.46 0.61 5.88
C HIS A 175 13.57 0.86 4.65
N LEU A 176 12.67 -0.08 4.34
CA LEU A 176 11.76 -0.01 3.20
C LEU A 176 10.34 -0.44 3.63
N TYR A 177 9.36 0.38 3.33
CA TYR A 177 7.95 0.06 3.53
C TYR A 177 7.35 -0.38 2.20
N ILE A 178 6.76 -1.56 2.17
CA ILE A 178 6.09 -2.11 0.98
C ILE A 178 4.60 -2.25 1.29
N TRP A 179 3.76 -1.52 0.56
CA TRP A 179 2.32 -1.51 0.77
C TRP A 179 1.56 -1.89 -0.50
N ASP A 180 0.77 -2.97 -0.42
CA ASP A 180 -0.08 -3.45 -1.51
C ASP A 180 -1.53 -3.02 -1.30
N GLU A 181 -1.97 -2.03 -2.09
CA GLU A 181 -3.29 -1.41 -2.04
C GLU A 181 -3.71 -0.99 -0.61
N PRO A 182 -2.89 -0.16 0.07
CA PRO A 182 -3.08 0.17 1.48
C PRO A 182 -4.38 0.92 1.76
N LEU A 183 -4.92 1.66 0.79
CA LEU A 183 -6.10 2.51 0.99
C LEU A 183 -7.42 1.82 0.65
N ASN A 184 -7.40 0.58 0.16
CA ASN A 184 -8.61 -0.17 -0.10
C ASN A 184 -9.42 -0.35 1.18
N PHE A 185 -10.72 0.01 1.12
CA PHE A 185 -11.67 -0.05 2.24
C PHE A 185 -11.34 0.89 3.43
N ILE A 186 -10.37 1.80 3.28
CA ILE A 186 -10.03 2.78 4.31
C ILE A 186 -10.93 4.01 4.18
N ASP A 187 -11.43 4.51 5.30
CA ASP A 187 -12.24 5.73 5.36
C ASP A 187 -11.43 6.99 5.04
N LEU A 188 -12.13 8.05 4.66
CA LEU A 188 -11.52 9.30 4.22
C LEU A 188 -10.61 9.95 5.27
N LEU A 189 -10.97 9.87 6.56
CA LEU A 189 -10.18 10.48 7.64
C LEU A 189 -8.84 9.77 7.82
N SER A 190 -8.88 8.44 7.85
CA SER A 190 -7.66 7.61 7.92
C SER A 190 -6.77 7.82 6.70
N ARG A 191 -7.35 7.97 5.49
CA ARG A 191 -6.58 8.31 4.27
C ARG A 191 -5.84 9.63 4.41
N VAL A 192 -6.51 10.70 4.80
CA VAL A 192 -5.89 12.03 4.97
C VAL A 192 -4.76 11.99 6.00
N GLN A 193 -4.91 11.23 7.07
CA GLN A 193 -3.84 11.06 8.06
C GLN A 193 -2.63 10.34 7.48
N ILE A 194 -2.84 9.29 6.66
CA ILE A 194 -1.76 8.57 5.97
C ILE A 194 -1.06 9.49 4.96
N GLU A 195 -1.80 10.23 4.14
CA GLU A 195 -1.24 11.19 3.17
C GLU A 195 -0.34 12.23 3.87
N ARG A 196 -0.81 12.83 4.96
CA ARG A 196 -0.03 13.79 5.77
C ARG A 196 1.24 13.14 6.34
N LEU A 197 1.11 11.95 6.91
CA LEU A 197 2.24 11.20 7.46
C LEU A 197 3.33 10.97 6.40
N LEU A 198 2.96 10.49 5.23
CA LEU A 198 3.91 10.18 4.16
C LEU A 198 4.56 11.44 3.57
N GLY A 199 3.82 12.56 3.56
CA GLY A 199 4.34 13.87 3.15
C GLY A 199 5.38 14.45 4.12
N THR A 200 5.24 14.19 5.43
CA THR A 200 6.13 14.76 6.46
C THR A 200 7.33 13.86 6.76
N ALA A 201 7.12 12.56 6.91
CA ALA A 201 8.15 11.61 7.33
C ALA A 201 9.02 11.09 6.17
N SER A 202 8.54 11.18 4.94
CA SER A 202 9.24 10.76 3.72
C SER A 202 9.99 9.41 3.83
N PRO A 203 9.35 8.33 4.29
CA PRO A 203 10.01 7.04 4.38
C PRO A 203 10.32 6.50 2.98
N ALA A 204 11.38 5.70 2.86
CA ALA A 204 11.57 4.94 1.62
C ALA A 204 10.47 3.89 1.51
N MET A 205 9.73 3.89 0.39
CA MET A 205 8.62 2.98 0.20
C MET A 205 8.37 2.59 -1.25
N LEU A 206 7.80 1.41 -1.43
CA LEU A 206 7.23 0.94 -2.68
C LEU A 206 5.76 0.59 -2.43
N PHE A 207 4.88 1.14 -3.23
CA PHE A 207 3.44 0.88 -3.04
C PHE A 207 2.69 0.70 -4.35
N VAL A 208 1.62 -0.07 -4.28
CA VAL A 208 0.62 -0.21 -5.33
C VAL A 208 -0.62 0.53 -4.89
N GLU A 209 -1.11 1.45 -5.69
CA GLU A 209 -2.38 2.14 -5.49
C GLU A 209 -3.05 2.50 -6.81
N HIS A 210 -4.39 2.55 -6.80
CA HIS A 210 -5.20 2.91 -7.95
C HIS A 210 -5.72 4.34 -7.89
N ASP A 211 -5.67 4.97 -6.72
CA ASP A 211 -6.03 6.37 -6.54
C ASP A 211 -4.94 7.28 -7.10
N ARG A 212 -5.22 7.88 -8.26
CA ARG A 212 -4.29 8.76 -8.96
C ARG A 212 -3.83 9.94 -8.10
N ARG A 213 -4.76 10.55 -7.36
CA ARG A 213 -4.46 11.68 -6.49
C ARG A 213 -3.47 11.30 -5.41
N PHE A 214 -3.69 10.15 -4.76
CA PHE A 214 -2.74 9.65 -3.76
C PHE A 214 -1.36 9.39 -4.37
N VAL A 215 -1.31 8.76 -5.54
CA VAL A 215 -0.04 8.51 -6.24
C VAL A 215 0.67 9.81 -6.56
N GLU A 216 -0.02 10.80 -7.15
CA GLU A 216 0.55 12.11 -7.52
C GLU A 216 1.06 12.90 -6.30
N GLN A 217 0.40 12.80 -5.16
CA GLN A 217 0.80 13.51 -3.94
C GLN A 217 1.90 12.80 -3.14
N THR A 218 1.98 11.47 -3.25
CA THR A 218 2.87 10.67 -2.40
C THR A 218 4.14 10.23 -3.14
N ALA A 219 4.01 9.80 -4.41
CA ALA A 219 5.13 9.26 -5.17
C ALA A 219 6.08 10.35 -5.65
N ASN A 220 7.38 10.10 -5.51
CA ASN A 220 8.43 10.83 -6.21
C ASN A 220 9.08 10.00 -7.34
N LYS A 221 8.65 8.75 -7.48
CA LYS A 221 9.12 7.80 -8.49
C LYS A 221 7.96 6.92 -8.96
N VAL A 222 7.92 6.60 -10.25
CA VAL A 222 6.92 5.69 -10.81
C VAL A 222 7.63 4.56 -11.54
N ILE A 223 7.28 3.33 -11.20
CA ILE A 223 7.72 2.11 -11.86
C ILE A 223 6.50 1.54 -12.60
N ALA A 224 6.52 1.60 -13.94
CA ALA A 224 5.40 1.18 -14.75
C ALA A 224 5.62 -0.23 -15.30
N LEU A 225 4.73 -1.17 -14.97
CA LEU A 225 4.68 -2.46 -15.63
C LEU A 225 3.87 -2.34 -16.92
N ARG A 226 4.50 -2.72 -18.03
CA ARG A 226 3.84 -2.82 -19.33
C ARG A 226 3.57 -4.30 -19.58
N THR A 227 2.31 -4.64 -19.81
CA THR A 227 1.98 -5.95 -20.38
C THR A 227 2.39 -5.90 -21.85
N GLN A 228 3.10 -6.91 -22.33
CA GLN A 228 3.26 -7.07 -23.78
C GLN A 228 1.84 -7.21 -24.39
N PRO A 229 1.56 -6.56 -25.53
CA PRO A 229 0.37 -6.91 -26.28
C PRO A 229 0.44 -8.42 -26.59
N PRO A 230 -0.70 -9.13 -26.57
CA PRO A 230 -0.73 -10.53 -26.97
C PRO A 230 -0.02 -10.64 -28.32
N ALA A 231 0.97 -11.55 -28.43
CA ALA A 231 1.63 -11.80 -29.70
C ALA A 231 0.55 -12.01 -30.75
N GLU A 232 0.55 -11.21 -31.81
CA GLU A 232 -0.35 -11.42 -32.93
C GLU A 232 -0.14 -12.85 -33.38
N THR A 233 -1.12 -13.70 -33.16
CA THR A 233 -1.14 -15.04 -33.71
C THR A 233 -1.07 -14.85 -35.22
N GLY A 234 0.10 -15.12 -35.78
CA GLY A 234 0.33 -15.01 -37.21
C GLY A 234 -0.85 -15.67 -37.93
N LYS A 235 -1.53 -14.90 -38.76
CA LYS A 235 -2.43 -15.46 -39.76
C LYS A 235 -1.57 -16.37 -40.61
N ASP A 236 -1.79 -17.67 -40.51
CA ASP A 236 -1.29 -18.60 -41.49
C ASP A 236 -1.67 -18.07 -42.89
N PRO A 237 -0.73 -17.96 -43.82
CA PRO A 237 -1.04 -17.60 -45.20
C PRO A 237 -1.92 -18.70 -45.74
N LEU A 238 -3.11 -18.33 -46.21
CA LEU A 238 -4.03 -19.22 -46.94
C LEU A 238 -3.21 -19.95 -48.02
N PRO A 239 -3.38 -21.27 -48.21
CA PRO A 239 -2.74 -21.98 -49.30
C PRO A 239 -3.25 -21.40 -50.62
N ALA A 240 -2.32 -20.99 -51.47
CA ALA A 240 -2.62 -20.59 -52.83
C ALA A 240 -3.21 -21.81 -53.59
N ASN A 241 -4.52 -21.70 -53.92
CA ASN A 241 -5.13 -22.63 -54.87
C ASN A 241 -4.49 -22.41 -56.21
N GLY A 242 -3.81 -23.43 -56.70
CA GLY A 242 -3.43 -23.69 -58.10
C GLY A 242 -4.51 -24.54 -58.79
#